data_897496e9f5346e1756631f1d440214df
#
_entry.id   897496e9f5346e1756631f1d440214df
#
_cell.length_a   1.000
_cell.length_b   1.000
_cell.length_c   1.000
_cell.angle_alpha   90.00
_cell.angle_beta   90.00
_cell.angle_gamma   90.00
#
_symmetry.space_group_name_H-M   'P 1'
#
loop_
_entity.id
_entity.type
_entity.pdbx_description
1 polymer ?
#
loop_
_entity_poly.entity_id
_entity_poly.type
_entity_poly.pdbx_seq_one_letter_code
_entity_poly.pdbx_strand_id
1 'polypeptide(L)'
;MNEKELQVAEKIKGMLVENLRIPEEELDYEIALFGDGIGLDSVDSLEIISCIDSEFGVAMTGVGKEHFFNITALTKYVVEHME
;
A
#
# COMPACT_ATOMS: atom_id res chain seq x y z
N MET A 1 -4.89 11.66 8.67
CA MET A 1 -4.75 10.33 9.31
C MET A 1 -4.31 10.49 10.76
N ASN A 2 -4.74 9.59 11.62
CA ASN A 2 -4.27 9.62 13.01
C ASN A 2 -2.83 9.07 13.06
N GLU A 3 -2.26 9.09 14.27
CA GLU A 3 -0.86 8.69 14.44
C GLU A 3 -0.58 7.26 14.02
N LYS A 4 -1.48 6.34 14.38
CA LYS A 4 -1.30 4.93 14.00
C LYS A 4 -1.36 4.78 12.48
N GLU A 5 -2.30 5.45 11.85
CA GLU A 5 -2.41 5.40 10.40
C GLU A 5 -1.17 5.98 9.73
N LEU A 6 -0.62 7.06 10.26
CA LEU A 6 0.60 7.63 9.71
C LEU A 6 1.78 6.66 9.81
N GLN A 7 1.91 5.97 10.93
CA GLN A 7 2.97 4.98 11.09
C GLN A 7 2.84 3.85 10.06
N VAL A 8 1.62 3.36 9.87
CA VAL A 8 1.37 2.29 8.90
C VAL A 8 1.63 2.80 7.49
N ALA A 9 1.15 4.01 7.19
CA ALA A 9 1.34 4.60 5.86
C ALA A 9 2.82 4.78 5.52
N GLU A 10 3.63 5.21 6.48
CA GLU A 10 5.06 5.36 6.25
C GLU A 10 5.73 4.02 5.99
N LYS A 11 5.33 2.98 6.68
CA LYS A 11 5.88 1.64 6.43
C LYS A 11 5.48 1.13 5.06
N ILE A 12 4.22 1.34 4.67
CA ILE A 12 3.75 0.92 3.34
C ILE A 12 4.53 1.66 2.26
N LYS A 13 4.67 2.98 2.43
CA LYS A 13 5.44 3.78 1.48
C LYS A 13 6.86 3.27 1.33
N GLY A 14 7.52 3.00 2.46
CA GLY A 14 8.88 2.47 2.44
C GLY A 14 8.98 1.14 1.71
N MET A 15 8.00 0.25 1.92
CA MET A 15 7.99 -1.04 1.24
C MET A 15 7.86 -0.87 -0.27
N LEU A 16 7.00 0.04 -0.70
CA LEU A 16 6.80 0.29 -2.12
C LEU A 16 8.06 0.86 -2.76
N VAL A 17 8.73 1.78 -2.07
CA VAL A 17 9.97 2.36 -2.56
C VAL A 17 11.04 1.27 -2.71
N GLU A 18 11.19 0.43 -1.69
CA GLU A 18 12.23 -0.60 -1.70
C GLU A 18 11.93 -1.76 -2.64
N ASN A 19 10.71 -2.27 -2.59
CA ASN A 19 10.39 -3.52 -3.29
C ASN A 19 9.92 -3.32 -4.72
N LEU A 20 9.25 -2.22 -4.99
CA LEU A 20 8.79 -1.90 -6.33
C LEU A 20 9.64 -0.84 -7.01
N ARG A 21 10.65 -0.35 -6.31
CA ARG A 21 11.61 0.61 -6.84
C ARG A 21 10.95 1.89 -7.37
N ILE A 22 9.93 2.33 -6.66
CA ILE A 22 9.24 3.58 -6.99
C ILE A 22 10.05 4.72 -6.40
N PRO A 23 10.38 5.77 -7.19
CA PRO A 23 11.09 6.93 -6.63
C PRO A 23 10.29 7.57 -5.51
N GLU A 24 10.92 7.79 -4.37
CA GLU A 24 10.22 8.31 -3.20
C GLU A 24 9.54 9.65 -3.48
N GLU A 25 10.18 10.50 -4.27
CA GLU A 25 9.63 11.82 -4.58
C GLU A 25 8.38 11.76 -5.45
N GLU A 26 8.11 10.65 -6.10
CA GLU A 26 6.91 10.47 -6.92
C GLU A 26 5.77 9.85 -6.13
N LEU A 27 6.05 9.35 -4.93
CA LEU A 27 5.10 8.55 -4.18
C LEU A 27 4.59 9.32 -2.96
N ASP A 28 3.37 9.87 -3.05
CA ASP A 28 2.72 10.43 -1.89
C ASP A 28 1.54 9.54 -1.49
N TYR A 29 0.86 9.88 -0.40
CA TYR A 29 -0.19 9.01 0.13
C TYR A 29 -1.44 8.98 -0.74
N GLU A 30 -1.65 10.02 -1.53
CA GLU A 30 -2.89 10.15 -2.29
C GLU A 30 -2.76 9.80 -3.77
N ILE A 31 -1.54 9.62 -4.27
CA ILE A 31 -1.37 9.33 -5.68
C ILE A 31 -1.88 7.92 -6.01
N ALA A 32 -2.60 7.81 -7.13
CA ALA A 32 -3.10 6.52 -7.57
C ALA A 32 -1.92 5.60 -7.87
N LEU A 33 -1.96 4.37 -7.35
CA LEU A 33 -0.87 3.43 -7.56
C LEU A 33 -0.96 2.74 -8.91
N PHE A 34 -2.17 2.52 -9.41
CA PHE A 34 -2.38 1.81 -10.66
C PHE A 34 -2.95 2.75 -11.72
N GLY A 35 -2.80 2.37 -12.97
CA GLY A 35 -3.36 3.16 -14.07
C GLY A 35 -2.60 4.44 -14.31
N ASP A 36 -3.28 5.58 -14.26
CA ASP A 36 -2.71 6.88 -14.63
C ASP A 36 -1.76 7.48 -13.62
N GLY A 37 -1.69 6.92 -12.40
CA GLY A 37 -0.79 7.44 -11.38
C GLY A 37 0.61 6.87 -11.53
N ILE A 38 1.03 6.05 -10.56
CA ILE A 38 2.36 5.40 -10.61
C ILE A 38 2.43 4.40 -11.77
N GLY A 39 1.29 3.78 -12.11
CA GLY A 39 1.25 2.87 -13.25
C GLY A 39 1.62 1.43 -12.92
N LEU A 40 1.39 1.00 -11.69
CA LEU A 40 1.63 -0.39 -11.32
C LEU A 40 0.64 -1.32 -12.05
N ASP A 41 1.02 -2.57 -12.22
CA ASP A 41 0.14 -3.55 -12.85
C ASP A 41 -0.26 -4.64 -11.85
N SER A 42 -0.98 -5.65 -12.34
CA SER A 42 -1.50 -6.71 -11.46
C SER A 42 -0.40 -7.55 -10.80
N VAL A 43 0.75 -7.65 -11.44
CA VAL A 43 1.88 -8.37 -10.85
C VAL A 43 2.39 -7.59 -9.63
N ASP A 44 2.42 -6.28 -9.74
CA ASP A 44 2.85 -5.44 -8.62
C ASP A 44 1.89 -5.53 -7.44
N SER A 45 0.59 -5.75 -7.70
CA SER A 45 -0.37 -5.90 -6.60
C SER A 45 -0.08 -7.16 -5.78
N LEU A 46 0.42 -8.22 -6.41
CA LEU A 46 0.80 -9.43 -5.69
C LEU A 46 1.96 -9.15 -4.75
N GLU A 47 2.90 -8.31 -5.18
CA GLU A 47 4.02 -7.92 -4.33
C GLU A 47 3.53 -7.13 -3.13
N ILE A 48 2.58 -6.21 -3.34
CA ILE A 48 2.00 -5.43 -2.26
C ILE A 48 1.31 -6.34 -1.26
N ILE A 49 0.53 -7.30 -1.73
CA ILE A 49 -0.17 -8.26 -0.88
C ILE A 49 0.83 -9.02 -0.01
N SER A 50 1.90 -9.51 -0.62
CA SER A 50 2.93 -10.26 0.08
C SER A 50 3.62 -9.41 1.14
N CYS A 51 3.97 -8.17 0.80
CA CYS A 51 4.65 -7.28 1.72
C CYS A 51 3.78 -6.93 2.93
N ILE A 52 2.50 -6.66 2.70
CA ILE A 52 1.59 -6.31 3.79
C ILE A 52 1.36 -7.51 4.71
N ASP A 53 1.20 -8.69 4.13
CA ASP A 53 1.05 -9.90 4.93
C ASP A 53 2.28 -10.12 5.81
N SER A 54 3.46 -9.99 5.22
CA SER A 54 4.71 -10.20 5.93
C SER A 54 4.94 -9.17 7.04
N GLU A 55 4.62 -7.91 6.77
CA GLU A 55 4.90 -6.82 7.71
C GLU A 55 3.82 -6.65 8.78
N PHE A 56 2.57 -6.81 8.40
CA PHE A 56 1.45 -6.53 9.31
C PHE A 56 0.60 -7.75 9.66
N GLY A 57 0.81 -8.85 8.99
CA GLY A 57 0.00 -10.05 9.20
C GLY A 57 -1.43 -9.88 8.71
N VAL A 58 -1.65 -8.98 7.75
CA VAL A 58 -2.98 -8.73 7.20
C VAL A 58 -3.08 -9.35 5.82
N ALA A 59 -4.06 -10.24 5.63
CA ALA A 59 -4.27 -10.90 4.36
C ALA A 59 -5.11 -10.02 3.45
N MET A 60 -4.57 -9.68 2.29
CA MET A 60 -5.28 -8.84 1.33
C MET A 60 -5.66 -9.58 0.05
N THR A 61 -5.48 -10.91 0.03
CA THR A 61 -5.88 -11.71 -1.11
C THR A 61 -7.40 -11.64 -1.28
N GLY A 62 -7.86 -11.30 -2.47
CA GLY A 62 -9.29 -11.19 -2.74
C GLY A 62 -9.92 -9.88 -2.31
N VAL A 63 -9.14 -8.95 -1.78
CA VAL A 63 -9.64 -7.64 -1.38
C VAL A 63 -9.92 -6.81 -2.63
N GLY A 64 -10.98 -6.02 -2.60
CA GLY A 64 -11.40 -5.22 -3.76
C GLY A 64 -10.37 -4.17 -4.16
N LYS A 65 -10.40 -3.79 -5.44
CA LYS A 65 -9.43 -2.84 -6.00
C LYS A 65 -9.46 -1.48 -5.31
N GLU A 66 -10.61 -1.08 -4.80
CA GLU A 66 -10.74 0.21 -4.13
C GLU A 66 -9.81 0.34 -2.93
N HIS A 67 -9.44 -0.78 -2.32
CA HIS A 67 -8.53 -0.77 -1.18
C HIS A 67 -7.06 -0.69 -1.58
N PHE A 68 -6.78 -0.80 -2.89
CA PHE A 68 -5.43 -0.68 -3.43
C PHE A 68 -5.22 0.62 -4.19
N PHE A 69 -6.20 1.52 -4.16
CA PHE A 69 -6.16 2.73 -4.99
C PHE A 69 -4.92 3.60 -4.71
N ASN A 70 -4.63 3.84 -3.43
CA ASN A 70 -3.47 4.63 -3.03
C ASN A 70 -3.01 4.16 -1.65
N ILE A 71 -1.95 4.80 -1.15
CA ILE A 71 -1.41 4.41 0.17
C ILE A 71 -2.44 4.66 1.27
N THR A 72 -3.19 5.75 1.17
CA THR A 72 -4.23 6.03 2.18
C THR A 72 -5.27 4.90 2.23
N ALA A 73 -5.72 4.42 1.07
CA ALA A 73 -6.69 3.32 1.03
C ALA A 73 -6.11 2.04 1.62
N LEU A 74 -4.87 1.72 1.27
CA LEU A 74 -4.20 0.55 1.84
C LEU A 74 -4.07 0.68 3.36
N THR A 75 -3.67 1.86 3.82
CA THR A 75 -3.49 2.12 5.24
C THR A 75 -4.78 1.90 6.02
N LYS A 76 -5.88 2.43 5.51
CA LYS A 76 -7.15 2.28 6.21
C LYS A 76 -7.57 0.83 6.33
N TYR A 77 -7.40 0.07 5.26
CA TYR A 77 -7.71 -1.36 5.29
C TYR A 77 -6.83 -2.09 6.31
N VAL A 78 -5.53 -1.83 6.27
CA VAL A 78 -4.57 -2.51 7.15
C VAL A 78 -4.87 -2.20 8.62
N VAL A 79 -5.10 -0.93 8.95
CA VAL A 79 -5.37 -0.54 10.34
C VAL A 79 -6.65 -1.18 10.85
N GLU A 80 -7.67 -1.31 10.00
CA GLU A 80 -8.93 -1.93 10.41
C GLU A 80 -8.78 -3.42 10.71
N HIS A 81 -7.84 -4.09 10.07
CA HIS A 81 -7.73 -5.55 10.13
C HIS A 81 -6.50 -6.04 10.91
N MET A 82 -5.62 -5.15 11.32
CA MET A 82 -4.49 -5.57 12.15
C MET A 82 -4.87 -5.56 13.63
N GLU A 83 -4.22 -6.41 14.39
CA GLU A 83 -4.46 -6.51 15.84
C GLU A 83 -3.84 -5.35 16.60
#